data_66f55d9093a4e296313dd1b4ed8a69b1
#
_entry.id   66f55d9093a4e296313dd1b4ed8a69b1
#
_cell.length_a   1.000
_cell.length_b   1.000
_cell.length_c   1.000
_cell.angle_alpha   90.00
_cell.angle_beta   90.00
_cell.angle_gamma   90.00
#
_symmetry.space_group_name_H-M   'P 1'
#
loop_
_entity.id
_entity.type
_entity.pdbx_description
1 polymer ?
#
loop_
_entity_poly.entity_id
_entity_poly.type
_entity_poly.pdbx_seq_one_letter_code
_entity_poly.pdbx_strand_id
1 'polypeptide(L)'
;VTFVAVAPEHFLATLAAGQDPDVRAFVDECRRNSVMEADLATMEKKGMPTGLFVTHPVTGEKIEVWVGNYVLMAYGDGAVMGVPAHDERDFAFAKKYRLPIRQVIAPVGGDAAGGAAGARPFSTDAWDAWYADHGMCMSSGKYDGLAYEAAIDAIAADLAAKGLGERK
;
A
#
# COMPACT_ATOMS: atom_id res chain seq x y z
N VAL A 1 -4.58 2.86 -2.39
CA VAL A 1 -3.99 1.50 -2.42
C VAL A 1 -3.79 1.08 -3.86
N THR A 2 -2.55 0.72 -4.22
CA THR A 2 -2.23 0.30 -5.60
C THR A 2 -1.64 -1.12 -5.67
N PHE A 3 -1.22 -1.67 -4.53
CA PHE A 3 -0.84 -3.08 -4.38
C PHE A 3 -1.11 -3.56 -2.97
N VAL A 4 -1.12 -4.86 -2.77
CA VAL A 4 -1.18 -5.51 -1.46
C VAL A 4 0.08 -6.36 -1.32
N ALA A 5 0.76 -6.27 -0.18
CA ALA A 5 1.88 -7.14 0.13
C ALA A 5 1.49 -8.10 1.27
N VAL A 6 1.82 -9.38 1.09
CA VAL A 6 1.55 -10.43 2.08
C VAL A 6 2.85 -11.01 2.62
N ALA A 7 2.78 -11.52 3.85
CA ALA A 7 3.89 -12.22 4.48
C ALA A 7 4.24 -13.50 3.71
N PRO A 8 5.51 -13.96 3.74
CA PRO A 8 5.91 -15.22 3.13
C PRO A 8 5.16 -16.45 3.66
N GLU A 9 4.63 -16.37 4.90
CA GLU A 9 3.85 -17.42 5.56
C GLU A 9 2.36 -17.36 5.22
N HIS A 10 1.89 -16.27 4.62
CA HIS A 10 0.48 -16.08 4.29
C HIS A 10 0.00 -17.13 3.27
N PHE A 11 -1.29 -17.53 3.38
CA PHE A 11 -1.83 -18.59 2.52
C PHE A 11 -1.78 -18.25 1.02
N LEU A 12 -1.95 -16.97 0.65
CA LEU A 12 -1.83 -16.52 -0.74
C LEU A 12 -0.40 -16.68 -1.28
N ALA A 13 0.62 -16.45 -0.43
CA ALA A 13 2.01 -16.72 -0.81
C ALA A 13 2.25 -18.22 -1.04
N THR A 14 1.68 -19.07 -0.18
CA THR A 14 1.75 -20.53 -0.34
C THR A 14 1.02 -21.00 -1.60
N LEU A 15 -0.16 -20.44 -1.89
CA LEU A 15 -0.92 -20.75 -3.10
C LEU A 15 -0.12 -20.38 -4.37
N ALA A 16 0.43 -19.17 -4.41
CA ALA A 16 1.24 -18.69 -5.53
C ALA A 16 2.51 -19.52 -5.71
N ALA A 17 3.20 -19.87 -4.63
CA ALA A 17 4.38 -20.73 -4.64
C ALA A 17 4.07 -22.16 -5.14
N GLY A 18 2.83 -22.62 -5.04
CA GLY A 18 2.37 -23.87 -5.63
C GLY A 18 2.26 -23.85 -7.16
N GLN A 19 2.11 -22.66 -7.74
CA GLN A 19 1.88 -22.45 -9.17
C GLN A 19 3.12 -21.92 -9.91
N ASP A 20 3.97 -21.17 -9.20
CA ASP A 20 5.13 -20.47 -9.76
C ASP A 20 6.41 -20.85 -8.97
N PRO A 21 7.40 -21.49 -9.61
CA PRO A 21 8.66 -21.89 -8.97
C PRO A 21 9.52 -20.69 -8.55
N ASP A 22 9.42 -19.53 -9.21
CA ASP A 22 10.17 -18.33 -8.83
C ASP A 22 9.59 -17.72 -7.55
N VAL A 23 8.27 -17.67 -7.42
CA VAL A 23 7.59 -17.27 -6.18
C VAL A 23 7.94 -18.23 -5.05
N ARG A 24 7.98 -19.54 -5.31
CA ARG A 24 8.41 -20.54 -4.33
C ARG A 24 9.82 -20.27 -3.84
N ALA A 25 10.77 -20.08 -4.74
CA ALA A 25 12.17 -19.80 -4.38
C ALA A 25 12.29 -18.54 -3.52
N PHE A 26 11.56 -17.48 -3.85
CA PHE A 26 11.53 -16.24 -3.08
C PHE A 26 10.92 -16.42 -1.67
N VAL A 27 9.80 -17.14 -1.57
CA VAL A 27 9.16 -17.47 -0.29
C VAL A 27 10.11 -18.27 0.61
N ASP A 28 10.77 -19.29 0.03
CA ASP A 28 11.74 -20.13 0.76
C ASP A 28 12.96 -19.33 1.21
N GLU A 29 13.45 -18.38 0.39
CA GLU A 29 14.51 -17.44 0.78
C GLU A 29 14.08 -16.59 1.96
N CYS A 30 12.90 -15.96 1.89
CA CYS A 30 12.38 -15.12 2.97
C CYS A 30 12.23 -15.89 4.29
N ARG A 31 11.71 -17.13 4.23
CA ARG A 31 11.51 -17.97 5.43
C ARG A 31 12.83 -18.40 6.08
N ARG A 32 13.87 -18.62 5.27
CA ARG A 32 15.21 -18.94 5.78
C ARG A 32 15.90 -17.75 6.43
N ASN A 33 15.63 -16.55 5.91
CA ASN A 33 16.19 -15.29 6.41
C ASN A 33 15.24 -14.61 7.39
N SER A 34 14.66 -15.37 8.31
CA SER A 34 13.71 -14.88 9.32
C SER A 34 14.18 -13.54 9.91
N VAL A 35 13.44 -12.47 9.61
CA VAL A 35 13.77 -11.10 9.98
C VAL A 35 13.20 -10.82 11.36
N MET A 36 14.04 -10.39 12.29
CA MET A 36 13.55 -9.85 13.55
C MET A 36 12.86 -8.50 13.32
N GLU A 37 11.78 -8.22 14.04
CA GLU A 37 11.01 -6.98 13.93
C GLU A 37 11.90 -5.71 13.98
N ALA A 38 13.01 -5.76 14.75
CA ALA A 38 13.97 -4.68 14.85
C ALA A 38 14.73 -4.38 13.54
N ASP A 39 14.86 -5.36 12.65
CA ASP A 39 15.60 -5.22 11.39
C ASP A 39 14.72 -4.68 10.24
N LEU A 40 13.40 -4.74 10.41
CA LEU A 40 12.45 -4.31 9.36
C LEU A 40 12.57 -2.82 8.99
N ALA A 41 12.97 -1.99 9.93
CA ALA A 41 13.08 -0.54 9.72
C ALA A 41 14.21 -0.16 8.75
N THR A 42 15.30 -0.95 8.72
CA THR A 42 16.52 -0.67 7.97
C THR A 42 16.72 -1.59 6.76
N MET A 43 15.97 -2.70 6.71
CA MET A 43 16.10 -3.68 5.65
C MET A 43 15.57 -3.17 4.30
N GLU A 44 16.28 -3.50 3.23
CA GLU A 44 15.78 -3.27 1.88
C GLU A 44 14.51 -4.09 1.64
N LYS A 45 13.42 -3.42 1.30
CA LYS A 45 12.17 -4.06 0.89
C LYS A 45 12.37 -4.79 -0.43
N LYS A 46 12.12 -6.11 -0.42
CA LYS A 46 12.08 -6.97 -1.60
C LYS A 46 10.71 -7.60 -1.72
N GLY A 47 10.26 -7.82 -2.94
CA GLY A 47 8.98 -8.47 -3.21
C GLY A 47 8.96 -9.20 -4.54
N MET A 48 7.99 -10.08 -4.67
CA MET A 48 7.71 -10.87 -5.87
C MET A 48 6.21 -10.82 -6.17
N PRO A 49 5.77 -10.54 -7.42
CA PRO A 49 4.36 -10.60 -7.78
C PRO A 49 3.88 -12.05 -7.73
N THR A 50 2.67 -12.25 -7.20
CA THR A 50 2.08 -13.59 -7.06
C THR A 50 1.28 -14.03 -8.29
N GLY A 51 0.93 -13.12 -9.18
CA GLY A 51 -0.06 -13.37 -10.22
C GLY A 51 -1.51 -13.46 -9.71
N LEU A 52 -1.73 -13.25 -8.42
CA LEU A 52 -3.04 -13.21 -7.79
C LEU A 52 -3.50 -11.78 -7.62
N PHE A 53 -4.82 -11.58 -7.58
CA PHE A 53 -5.44 -10.26 -7.42
C PHE A 53 -6.51 -10.32 -6.34
N VAL A 54 -6.66 -9.22 -5.62
CA VAL A 54 -7.77 -8.99 -4.69
C VAL A 54 -8.62 -7.83 -5.21
N THR A 55 -9.88 -7.77 -4.78
CA THR A 55 -10.79 -6.69 -5.15
C THR A 55 -10.70 -5.57 -4.13
N HIS A 56 -10.41 -4.34 -4.59
CA HIS A 56 -10.41 -3.16 -3.73
C HIS A 56 -11.84 -2.94 -3.17
N PRO A 57 -12.03 -2.89 -1.85
CA PRO A 57 -13.37 -2.91 -1.24
C PRO A 57 -14.19 -1.65 -1.50
N VAL A 58 -13.53 -0.56 -1.86
CA VAL A 58 -14.19 0.73 -2.15
C VAL A 58 -14.41 0.92 -3.65
N THR A 59 -13.38 0.71 -4.49
CA THR A 59 -13.42 1.02 -5.93
C THR A 59 -13.88 -0.17 -6.77
N GLY A 60 -13.77 -1.40 -6.27
CA GLY A 60 -14.00 -2.63 -7.04
C GLY A 60 -12.87 -2.99 -8.03
N GLU A 61 -11.81 -2.19 -8.09
CA GLU A 61 -10.66 -2.49 -8.95
C GLU A 61 -9.90 -3.72 -8.46
N LYS A 62 -9.30 -4.44 -9.39
CA LYS A 62 -8.39 -5.53 -9.07
C LYS A 62 -7.02 -4.98 -8.71
N ILE A 63 -6.51 -5.41 -7.55
CA ILE A 63 -5.21 -5.02 -7.01
C ILE A 63 -4.32 -6.25 -6.96
N GLU A 64 -3.11 -6.12 -7.49
CA GLU A 64 -2.13 -7.20 -7.50
C GLU A 64 -1.61 -7.49 -6.09
N VAL A 65 -1.49 -8.78 -5.79
CA VAL A 65 -0.91 -9.28 -4.54
C VAL A 65 0.57 -9.61 -4.76
N TRP A 66 1.41 -9.10 -3.87
CA TRP A 66 2.84 -9.33 -3.84
C TRP A 66 3.23 -10.09 -2.57
N VAL A 67 4.23 -10.94 -2.61
CA VAL A 67 4.90 -11.43 -1.40
C VAL A 67 6.00 -10.43 -1.05
N GLY A 68 6.03 -9.95 0.19
CA GLY A 68 7.04 -9.01 0.67
C GLY A 68 7.88 -9.60 1.81
N ASN A 69 9.20 -9.44 1.74
CA ASN A 69 10.11 -9.87 2.80
C ASN A 69 9.97 -9.05 4.10
N TYR A 70 9.21 -7.97 4.07
CA TYR A 70 9.06 -6.99 5.14
C TYR A 70 7.68 -7.05 5.83
N VAL A 71 6.81 -7.98 5.42
CA VAL A 71 5.50 -8.17 6.02
C VAL A 71 5.57 -9.28 7.06
N LEU A 72 5.09 -8.99 8.28
CA LEU A 72 5.02 -9.96 9.37
C LEU A 72 3.64 -10.59 9.44
N MET A 73 3.57 -11.90 9.61
CA MET A 73 2.31 -12.63 9.77
C MET A 73 1.50 -12.19 10.99
N ALA A 74 2.18 -11.75 12.05
CA ALA A 74 1.55 -11.28 13.29
C ALA A 74 0.92 -9.87 13.19
N TYR A 75 1.14 -9.16 12.09
CA TYR A 75 0.62 -7.81 11.89
C TYR A 75 -0.39 -7.78 10.72
N GLY A 76 -1.59 -7.26 10.98
CA GLY A 76 -2.63 -7.12 9.95
C GLY A 76 -2.99 -8.43 9.24
N ASP A 77 -3.04 -9.54 9.98
CA ASP A 77 -3.27 -10.88 9.44
C ASP A 77 -2.27 -11.29 8.35
N GLY A 78 -1.07 -10.73 8.39
CA GLY A 78 -0.01 -10.99 7.42
C GLY A 78 -0.22 -10.33 6.06
N ALA A 79 -1.04 -9.28 5.98
CA ALA A 79 -1.27 -8.52 4.75
C ALA A 79 -1.26 -7.02 5.03
N VAL A 80 -0.62 -6.24 4.16
CA VAL A 80 -0.57 -4.78 4.25
C VAL A 80 -0.95 -4.15 2.92
N MET A 81 -1.59 -2.98 3.00
CA MET A 81 -1.97 -2.18 1.83
C MET A 81 -0.82 -1.25 1.45
N GLY A 82 -0.40 -1.29 0.18
CA GLY A 82 0.58 -0.36 -0.36
C GLY A 82 -0.05 0.96 -0.79
N VAL A 83 0.50 2.08 -0.27
CA VAL A 83 0.04 3.44 -0.56
C VAL A 83 1.18 4.34 -1.05
N PRO A 84 1.79 4.01 -2.19
CA PRO A 84 3.07 4.58 -2.60
C PRO A 84 3.06 6.09 -2.85
N ALA A 85 1.91 6.71 -3.06
CA ALA A 85 1.84 8.17 -3.21
C ALA A 85 2.00 8.93 -1.88
N HIS A 86 1.80 8.26 -0.73
CA HIS A 86 1.72 8.90 0.59
C HIS A 86 2.52 8.17 1.68
N ASP A 87 3.35 7.21 1.30
CA ASP A 87 4.31 6.52 2.15
C ASP A 87 5.65 6.38 1.41
N GLU A 88 6.72 6.94 1.97
CA GLU A 88 8.06 6.99 1.35
C GLU A 88 8.61 5.61 1.03
N ARG A 89 8.38 4.64 1.92
CA ARG A 89 8.91 3.28 1.76
C ARG A 89 8.13 2.52 0.69
N ASP A 90 6.82 2.74 0.60
CA ASP A 90 5.99 2.18 -0.47
C ASP A 90 6.28 2.86 -1.80
N PHE A 91 6.61 4.17 -1.79
CA PHE A 91 7.05 4.89 -2.97
C PHE A 91 8.34 4.27 -3.55
N ALA A 92 9.34 4.04 -2.70
CA ALA A 92 10.59 3.41 -3.12
C ALA A 92 10.36 1.99 -3.68
N PHE A 93 9.50 1.20 -3.03
CA PHE A 93 9.10 -0.12 -3.49
C PHE A 93 8.39 -0.06 -4.86
N ALA A 94 7.42 0.84 -5.00
CA ALA A 94 6.69 1.01 -6.25
C ALA A 94 7.59 1.49 -7.40
N LYS A 95 8.55 2.37 -7.13
CA LYS A 95 9.56 2.79 -8.12
C LYS A 95 10.43 1.62 -8.56
N LYS A 96 10.92 0.82 -7.61
CA LYS A 96 11.77 -0.34 -7.87
C LYS A 96 11.07 -1.38 -8.77
N TYR A 97 9.80 -1.64 -8.49
CA TYR A 97 9.03 -2.68 -9.19
C TYR A 97 8.05 -2.13 -10.24
N ARG A 98 8.11 -0.82 -10.53
CA ARG A 98 7.26 -0.15 -11.53
C ARG A 98 5.77 -0.32 -11.27
N LEU A 99 5.38 -0.28 -10.00
CA LEU A 99 3.99 -0.32 -9.58
C LEU A 99 3.32 1.05 -9.74
N PRO A 100 1.99 1.11 -9.91
CA PRO A 100 1.28 2.38 -10.02
C PRO A 100 1.42 3.22 -8.74
N ILE A 101 1.68 4.52 -8.92
CA ILE A 101 1.70 5.52 -7.86
C ILE A 101 0.60 6.53 -8.20
N ARG A 102 -0.45 6.60 -7.39
CA ARG A 102 -1.63 7.46 -7.61
C ARG A 102 -1.79 8.40 -6.44
N GLN A 103 -1.67 9.70 -6.69
CA GLN A 103 -1.99 10.72 -5.69
C GLN A 103 -3.49 10.70 -5.37
N VAL A 104 -3.82 10.66 -4.09
CA VAL A 104 -5.20 10.70 -3.58
C VAL A 104 -5.39 11.70 -2.43
N ILE A 105 -4.33 12.35 -2.00
CA ILE A 105 -4.36 13.42 -1.01
C ILE A 105 -3.70 14.66 -1.61
N ALA A 106 -4.41 15.78 -1.57
CA ALA A 106 -3.89 17.11 -1.86
C ALA A 106 -3.62 17.87 -0.56
N PRO A 107 -2.54 18.64 -0.46
CA PRO A 107 -2.27 19.46 0.72
C PRO A 107 -3.37 20.51 0.91
N VAL A 108 -3.66 20.89 2.13
CA VAL A 108 -4.62 21.94 2.46
C VAL A 108 -4.06 23.29 1.97
N GLY A 109 -4.84 24.01 1.14
CA GLY A 109 -4.39 25.26 0.53
C GLY A 109 -3.46 25.10 -0.66
N GLY A 110 -3.31 23.86 -1.17
CA GLY A 110 -2.56 23.57 -2.40
C GLY A 110 -3.32 23.99 -3.66
N ASP A 111 -2.59 24.02 -4.78
CA ASP A 111 -3.18 24.28 -6.10
C ASP A 111 -3.87 23.03 -6.67
N ALA A 112 -4.52 23.18 -7.83
CA ALA A 112 -5.20 22.09 -8.53
C ALA A 112 -4.25 20.96 -9.01
N ALA A 113 -2.93 21.19 -8.98
CA ALA A 113 -1.91 20.19 -9.27
C ALA A 113 -1.53 19.36 -8.03
N GLY A 114 -2.12 19.65 -6.87
CA GLY A 114 -1.92 18.88 -5.63
C GLY A 114 -0.63 19.23 -4.89
N GLY A 115 0.04 20.33 -5.22
CA GLY A 115 1.19 20.82 -4.48
C GLY A 115 0.80 21.66 -3.26
N ALA A 116 1.55 21.61 -2.17
CA ALA A 116 1.42 22.56 -1.07
C ALA A 116 1.82 23.97 -1.55
N ALA A 117 1.28 25.01 -0.92
CA ALA A 117 1.64 26.38 -1.25
C ALA A 117 3.16 26.59 -1.15
N GLY A 118 3.80 26.86 -2.28
CA GLY A 118 5.27 27.00 -2.37
C GLY A 118 6.07 25.70 -2.49
N ALA A 119 5.44 24.53 -2.47
CA ALA A 119 6.08 23.23 -2.74
C ALA A 119 6.04 22.88 -4.22
N ARG A 120 6.90 21.93 -4.61
CA ARG A 120 6.82 21.35 -5.94
C ARG A 120 5.52 20.56 -6.09
N PRO A 121 4.92 20.54 -7.34
CA PRO A 121 3.77 19.69 -7.61
C PRO A 121 4.11 18.22 -7.36
N PHE A 122 3.08 17.40 -7.12
CA PHE A 122 3.25 15.94 -6.99
C PHE A 122 3.91 15.38 -8.25
N SER A 123 4.93 14.56 -8.05
CA SER A 123 5.63 13.85 -9.13
C SER A 123 5.93 12.41 -8.69
N THR A 124 5.87 11.50 -9.63
CA THR A 124 6.31 10.12 -9.41
C THR A 124 7.82 9.94 -9.66
N ASP A 125 8.56 11.00 -10.02
CA ASP A 125 9.99 10.92 -10.31
C ASP A 125 10.83 10.80 -9.04
N ALA A 126 10.49 11.58 -8.02
CA ALA A 126 11.17 11.58 -6.73
C ALA A 126 10.19 11.82 -5.60
N TRP A 127 10.50 11.25 -4.44
CA TRP A 127 9.78 11.50 -3.20
C TRP A 127 9.99 12.94 -2.72
N ASP A 128 8.93 13.53 -2.19
CA ASP A 128 8.98 14.78 -1.45
C ASP A 128 8.28 14.59 -0.10
N ALA A 129 8.82 15.17 0.97
CA ALA A 129 8.36 14.95 2.34
C ALA A 129 6.89 15.31 2.55
N TRP A 130 6.37 16.32 1.84
CA TRP A 130 4.98 16.74 1.95
C TRP A 130 3.97 15.68 1.45
N TYR A 131 4.42 14.66 0.70
CA TYR A 131 3.53 13.58 0.25
C TYR A 131 2.93 12.79 1.42
N ALA A 132 3.62 12.77 2.57
CA ALA A 132 3.16 12.13 3.79
C ALA A 132 2.26 13.04 4.67
N ASP A 133 2.09 14.32 4.31
CA ASP A 133 1.28 15.24 5.09
C ASP A 133 -0.21 14.94 4.97
N HIS A 134 -0.96 15.24 6.03
CA HIS A 134 -2.40 15.20 5.99
C HIS A 134 -2.94 16.29 5.07
N GLY A 135 -4.00 15.97 4.35
CA GLY A 135 -4.61 16.89 3.39
C GLY A 135 -6.07 16.57 3.13
N MET A 136 -6.49 16.89 1.92
CA MET A 136 -7.85 16.65 1.45
C MET A 136 -7.87 15.54 0.43
N CYS A 137 -8.86 14.64 0.48
CA CYS A 137 -9.02 13.60 -0.52
C CYS A 137 -9.25 14.19 -1.91
N MET A 138 -8.58 13.59 -2.91
CA MET A 138 -8.76 13.87 -4.33
C MET A 138 -8.73 12.57 -5.12
N SER A 139 -9.32 12.55 -6.30
CA SER A 139 -9.38 11.34 -7.15
C SER A 139 -9.90 10.10 -6.40
N SER A 140 -10.76 10.33 -5.41
CA SER A 140 -11.29 9.34 -4.47
C SER A 140 -12.82 9.22 -4.53
N GLY A 141 -13.43 9.68 -5.62
CA GLY A 141 -14.88 9.62 -5.88
C GLY A 141 -15.68 10.36 -4.82
N LYS A 142 -16.59 9.68 -4.15
CA LYS A 142 -17.47 10.30 -3.15
C LYS A 142 -16.74 10.87 -1.91
N TYR A 143 -15.47 10.54 -1.72
CA TYR A 143 -14.65 11.05 -0.62
C TYR A 143 -13.85 12.30 -1.00
N ASP A 144 -13.92 12.75 -2.26
CA ASP A 144 -13.22 13.96 -2.69
C ASP A 144 -13.61 15.16 -1.85
N GLY A 145 -12.62 15.96 -1.47
CA GLY A 145 -12.82 17.15 -0.63
C GLY A 145 -12.95 16.86 0.87
N LEU A 146 -12.95 15.60 1.32
CA LEU A 146 -12.92 15.29 2.74
C LEU A 146 -11.52 15.48 3.31
N ALA A 147 -11.45 16.14 4.47
CA ALA A 147 -10.24 16.22 5.27
C ALA A 147 -9.96 14.91 5.99
N TYR A 148 -8.78 14.75 6.55
CA TYR A 148 -8.23 13.53 7.12
C TYR A 148 -9.22 12.74 8.01
N GLU A 149 -9.74 13.36 9.09
CA GLU A 149 -10.63 12.65 10.02
C GLU A 149 -11.99 12.31 9.39
N ALA A 150 -12.56 13.23 8.63
CA ALA A 150 -13.84 13.02 7.95
C ALA A 150 -13.73 11.90 6.91
N ALA A 151 -12.60 11.79 6.21
CA ALA A 151 -12.33 10.72 5.27
C ALA A 151 -12.22 9.35 5.97
N ILE A 152 -11.51 9.29 7.10
CA ILE A 152 -11.40 8.06 7.91
C ILE A 152 -12.79 7.60 8.35
N ASP A 153 -13.60 8.49 8.90
CA ASP A 153 -14.94 8.16 9.40
C ASP A 153 -15.85 7.67 8.27
N ALA A 154 -15.85 8.35 7.13
CA ALA A 154 -16.69 7.98 5.99
C ALA A 154 -16.27 6.64 5.38
N ILE A 155 -14.97 6.39 5.20
CA ILE A 155 -14.46 5.13 4.66
C ILE A 155 -14.70 3.99 5.62
N ALA A 156 -14.47 4.18 6.92
CA ALA A 156 -14.71 3.18 7.95
C ALA A 156 -16.19 2.79 8.02
N ALA A 157 -17.11 3.77 7.95
CA ALA A 157 -18.54 3.51 7.93
C ALA A 157 -18.97 2.69 6.70
N ASP A 158 -18.43 3.02 5.52
CA ASP A 158 -18.73 2.27 4.30
C ASP A 158 -18.19 0.83 4.31
N LEU A 159 -16.99 0.63 4.85
CA LEU A 159 -16.43 -0.72 5.01
C LEU A 159 -17.23 -1.55 6.02
N ALA A 160 -17.64 -0.95 7.15
CA ALA A 160 -18.48 -1.60 8.14
C ALA A 160 -19.84 -1.97 7.57
N ALA A 161 -20.49 -1.08 6.79
CA ALA A 161 -21.75 -1.35 6.13
C ALA A 161 -21.70 -2.51 5.14
N LYS A 162 -20.53 -2.77 4.56
CA LYS A 162 -20.26 -3.91 3.67
C LYS A 162 -19.80 -5.17 4.41
N GLY A 163 -19.59 -5.11 5.72
CA GLY A 163 -19.00 -6.20 6.50
C GLY A 163 -17.53 -6.49 6.16
N LEU A 164 -16.81 -5.51 5.62
CA LEU A 164 -15.43 -5.65 5.13
C LEU A 164 -14.38 -4.99 6.04
N GLY A 165 -14.80 -4.44 7.15
CA GLY A 165 -13.89 -3.82 8.12
C GLY A 165 -14.62 -3.28 9.34
N GLU A 166 -13.85 -3.00 10.37
CA GLU A 166 -14.31 -2.36 11.60
C GLU A 166 -13.30 -1.33 12.07
N ARG A 167 -13.77 -0.31 12.78
CA ARG A 167 -12.88 0.64 13.46
C ARG A 167 -12.50 0.07 14.82
N LYS A 168 -11.21 -0.08 15.08
CA LYS A 168 -10.63 -0.51 16.37
C LYS A 168 -10.10 0.69 17.15
#